data_35f2c62f81d3ac8e18486b7bd4716b18
#
_entry.id   35f2c62f81d3ac8e18486b7bd4716b18
#
_cell.length_a   1.000
_cell.length_b   1.000
_cell.length_c   1.000
_cell.angle_alpha   90.00
_cell.angle_beta   90.00
_cell.angle_gamma   90.00
#
_symmetry.space_group_name_H-M   'P 1'
#
loop_
_entity.id
_entity.type
_entity.pdbx_description
1 polymer ?
#
loop_
_entity_poly.entity_id
_entity_poly.type
_entity_poly.pdbx_seq_one_letter_code
_entity_poly.pdbx_strand_id
1 'polypeptide(L)'
;FRSCQKILSTKSPEEASKMSGFISIILLPIRYFMVMGLCVLGILFFKDLALSHHADGINFESIMPAVINKYLPTGLVGLVLAGFLGAFMSNFSGTLNAGQAYIVNDIYLKYFNPNAERKQIINMGYLSGIVMVILGIGLGLLIKDVNMIFNIITAGLYGGFVCANVLKWYWWRFNANGYFYGMLFGIIASAIPPALSVTGITNYFDGTRMLYFFPIFIVIQLIACILGSYAAPATNKETLIKFYKDVRPWGFWKPIHDEIALTEPTIEKNKNFKTNMLNVFL
;
A
#
# COMPACT_ATOMS: atom_id res chain seq x y z
N PHE A 1 -0.45 -4.84 3.70
CA PHE A 1 -1.34 -5.28 4.78
C PHE A 1 -1.80 -6.74 4.60
N ARG A 2 -2.30 -7.14 3.43
CA ARG A 2 -2.66 -8.53 3.11
C ARG A 2 -1.49 -9.53 3.33
N SER A 3 -0.27 -9.12 3.05
CA SER A 3 0.92 -9.95 3.30
C SER A 3 1.13 -10.22 4.79
N CYS A 4 0.93 -9.21 5.65
CA CYS A 4 1.02 -9.39 7.11
C CYS A 4 -0.03 -10.37 7.63
N GLN A 5 -1.28 -10.30 7.16
CA GLN A 5 -2.31 -11.25 7.56
C GLN A 5 -1.98 -12.69 7.18
N LYS A 6 -1.42 -12.90 5.98
CA LYS A 6 -0.98 -14.22 5.54
C LYS A 6 0.20 -14.74 6.36
N ILE A 7 1.17 -13.88 6.67
CA ILE A 7 2.31 -14.21 7.53
C ILE A 7 1.84 -14.60 8.93
N LEU A 8 0.93 -13.83 9.52
CA LEU A 8 0.38 -14.12 10.85
C LEU A 8 -0.51 -15.38 10.90
N SER A 9 -1.01 -15.85 9.76
CA SER A 9 -1.80 -17.09 9.67
C SER A 9 -0.96 -18.36 9.56
N THR A 10 0.36 -18.25 9.41
CA THR A 10 1.27 -19.41 9.35
C THR A 10 1.56 -19.96 10.75
N LYS A 11 1.84 -21.25 10.84
CA LYS A 11 2.07 -21.96 12.09
C LYS A 11 3.41 -21.59 12.75
N SER A 12 4.40 -21.25 11.94
CA SER A 12 5.75 -20.93 12.43
C SER A 12 6.42 -19.82 11.59
N PRO A 13 7.41 -19.09 12.15
CA PRO A 13 8.21 -18.12 11.39
C PRO A 13 8.94 -18.73 10.19
N GLU A 14 9.35 -20.02 10.28
CA GLU A 14 9.99 -20.72 9.18
C GLU A 14 9.03 -20.95 8.01
N GLU A 15 7.78 -21.33 8.28
CA GLU A 15 6.77 -21.47 7.24
C GLU A 15 6.45 -20.12 6.59
N ALA A 16 6.40 -19.04 7.37
CA ALA A 16 6.22 -17.67 6.85
C ALA A 16 7.35 -17.28 5.89
N SER A 17 8.59 -17.57 6.25
CA SER A 17 9.77 -17.31 5.43
C SER A 17 9.76 -18.14 4.14
N LYS A 18 9.50 -19.43 4.22
CA LYS A 18 9.37 -20.33 3.05
C LYS A 18 8.25 -19.88 2.12
N MET A 19 7.09 -19.51 2.67
CA MET A 19 5.97 -18.98 1.89
C MET A 19 6.35 -17.70 1.15
N SER A 20 7.01 -16.77 1.82
CA SER A 20 7.45 -15.51 1.22
C SER A 20 8.47 -15.72 0.12
N GLY A 21 9.45 -16.61 0.34
CA GLY A 21 10.45 -16.99 -0.66
C GLY A 21 9.81 -17.68 -1.88
N PHE A 22 8.89 -18.59 -1.67
CA PHE A 22 8.17 -19.28 -2.74
C PHE A 22 7.35 -18.31 -3.60
N ILE A 23 6.64 -17.36 -2.97
CA ILE A 23 5.90 -16.31 -3.67
C ILE A 23 6.84 -15.46 -4.54
N SER A 24 7.99 -15.06 -4.00
CA SER A 24 8.95 -14.21 -4.71
C SER A 24 9.61 -14.94 -5.90
N ILE A 25 9.96 -16.21 -5.74
CA ILE A 25 10.68 -16.97 -6.77
C ILE A 25 9.74 -17.47 -7.88
N ILE A 26 8.50 -17.87 -7.55
CA ILE A 26 7.60 -18.49 -8.51
C ILE A 26 6.54 -17.52 -9.04
N LEU A 27 5.80 -16.85 -8.14
CA LEU A 27 4.67 -16.04 -8.58
C LEU A 27 5.08 -14.73 -9.25
N LEU A 28 6.14 -14.07 -8.78
CA LEU A 28 6.57 -12.81 -9.38
C LEU A 28 7.05 -12.99 -10.84
N PRO A 29 7.97 -13.92 -11.16
CA PRO A 29 8.38 -14.12 -12.54
C PRO A 29 7.23 -14.47 -13.48
N ILE A 30 6.35 -15.40 -13.10
CA ILE A 30 5.20 -15.80 -13.92
C ILE A 30 4.31 -14.60 -14.24
N ARG A 31 4.02 -13.78 -13.23
CA ARG A 31 3.21 -12.57 -13.40
C ARG A 31 3.87 -11.57 -14.36
N TYR A 32 5.16 -11.31 -14.20
CA TYR A 32 5.87 -10.36 -15.06
C TYR A 32 6.05 -10.88 -16.48
N PHE A 33 6.29 -12.18 -16.69
CA PHE A 33 6.34 -12.77 -18.02
C PHE A 33 5.00 -12.67 -18.76
N MET A 34 3.89 -12.86 -18.06
CA MET A 34 2.56 -12.67 -18.66
C MET A 34 2.34 -11.23 -19.11
N VAL A 35 2.64 -10.24 -18.25
CA VAL A 35 2.53 -8.83 -18.58
C VAL A 35 3.44 -8.45 -19.73
N MET A 36 4.70 -8.90 -19.70
CA MET A 36 5.70 -8.66 -20.74
C MET A 36 5.27 -9.24 -22.10
N GLY A 37 4.73 -10.46 -22.09
CA GLY A 37 4.19 -11.10 -23.30
C GLY A 37 3.08 -10.26 -23.96
N LEU A 38 2.15 -9.75 -23.17
CA LEU A 38 1.09 -8.87 -23.68
C LEU A 38 1.64 -7.54 -24.20
N CYS A 39 2.62 -6.95 -23.52
CA CYS A 39 3.28 -5.73 -24.00
C CYS A 39 4.01 -5.95 -25.33
N VAL A 40 4.76 -7.05 -25.47
CA VAL A 40 5.47 -7.40 -26.70
C VAL A 40 4.49 -7.59 -27.86
N LEU A 41 3.39 -8.32 -27.65
CA LEU A 41 2.33 -8.47 -28.64
C LEU A 41 1.72 -7.12 -29.04
N GLY A 42 1.47 -6.25 -28.08
CA GLY A 42 0.98 -4.89 -28.34
C GLY A 42 1.93 -4.09 -29.21
N ILE A 43 3.23 -4.15 -28.94
CA ILE A 43 4.25 -3.40 -29.71
C ILE A 43 4.41 -3.97 -31.13
N LEU A 44 4.54 -5.28 -31.26
CA LEU A 44 4.77 -5.94 -32.56
C LEU A 44 3.60 -5.76 -33.53
N PHE A 45 2.39 -5.83 -33.01
CA PHE A 45 1.17 -5.79 -33.82
C PHE A 45 0.39 -4.47 -33.69
N PHE A 46 1.07 -3.44 -33.24
CA PHE A 46 0.47 -2.11 -33.01
C PHE A 46 -0.34 -1.58 -34.22
N LYS A 47 0.22 -1.66 -35.42
CA LYS A 47 -0.46 -1.19 -36.65
C LYS A 47 -1.72 -2.00 -36.97
N ASP A 48 -1.69 -3.29 -36.66
CA ASP A 48 -2.78 -4.22 -36.95
C ASP A 48 -3.89 -4.21 -35.89
N LEU A 49 -3.63 -3.70 -34.70
CA LEU A 49 -4.59 -3.66 -33.59
C LEU A 49 -5.55 -2.48 -33.69
N ALA A 50 -5.38 -1.57 -34.66
CA ALA A 50 -6.21 -0.38 -34.84
C ALA A 50 -6.49 0.35 -33.51
N LEU A 51 -5.43 0.58 -32.74
CA LEU A 51 -5.53 1.21 -31.43
C LEU A 51 -6.07 2.65 -31.56
N SER A 52 -7.05 3.00 -30.75
CA SER A 52 -7.62 4.34 -30.77
C SER A 52 -6.57 5.36 -30.32
N HIS A 53 -6.45 6.44 -31.09
CA HIS A 53 -5.65 7.60 -30.73
C HIS A 53 -6.52 8.57 -29.91
N HIS A 54 -6.07 8.92 -28.73
CA HIS A 54 -6.58 10.07 -28.00
C HIS A 54 -5.79 11.32 -28.37
N ALA A 55 -6.31 12.49 -28.03
CA ALA A 55 -5.64 13.77 -28.28
C ALA A 55 -4.20 13.83 -27.70
N ASP A 56 -3.92 13.04 -26.67
CA ASP A 56 -2.64 12.95 -25.96
C ASP A 56 -1.77 11.76 -26.40
N GLY A 57 -2.16 10.99 -27.43
CA GLY A 57 -1.39 9.85 -27.95
C GLY A 57 -2.16 8.53 -27.98
N ILE A 58 -1.43 7.41 -27.81
CA ILE A 58 -1.95 6.06 -27.95
C ILE A 58 -2.65 5.63 -26.67
N ASN A 59 -3.86 5.10 -26.78
CA ASN A 59 -4.55 4.48 -25.65
C ASN A 59 -3.96 3.10 -25.34
N PHE A 60 -3.00 3.04 -24.42
CA PHE A 60 -2.38 1.79 -23.98
C PHE A 60 -3.35 0.85 -23.24
N GLU A 61 -4.44 1.36 -22.67
CA GLU A 61 -5.45 0.54 -21.99
C GLU A 61 -6.23 -0.35 -22.96
N SER A 62 -6.30 0.03 -24.23
CA SER A 62 -6.97 -0.74 -25.28
C SER A 62 -6.14 -1.91 -25.82
N ILE A 63 -4.84 -1.99 -25.53
CA ILE A 63 -3.96 -3.05 -26.07
C ILE A 63 -4.44 -4.43 -25.64
N MET A 64 -4.70 -4.65 -24.38
CA MET A 64 -5.07 -5.95 -23.85
C MET A 64 -6.41 -6.47 -24.40
N PRO A 65 -7.51 -5.67 -24.41
CA PRO A 65 -8.75 -6.06 -25.07
C PRO A 65 -8.58 -6.34 -26.57
N ALA A 66 -7.79 -5.53 -27.28
CA ALA A 66 -7.55 -5.69 -28.70
C ALA A 66 -6.77 -6.98 -29.03
N VAL A 67 -5.74 -7.31 -28.24
CA VAL A 67 -4.98 -8.56 -28.37
C VAL A 67 -5.88 -9.77 -28.09
N ILE A 68 -6.67 -9.75 -27.05
CA ILE A 68 -7.60 -10.82 -26.70
C ILE A 68 -8.60 -11.06 -27.83
N ASN A 69 -9.22 -9.98 -28.33
CA ASN A 69 -10.23 -10.08 -29.38
C ASN A 69 -9.67 -10.58 -30.72
N LYS A 70 -8.42 -10.19 -31.07
CA LYS A 70 -7.82 -10.54 -32.35
C LYS A 70 -7.20 -11.93 -32.40
N TYR A 71 -6.53 -12.36 -31.32
CA TYR A 71 -5.71 -13.56 -31.33
C TYR A 71 -6.31 -14.77 -30.62
N LEU A 72 -7.33 -14.58 -29.76
CA LEU A 72 -7.95 -15.69 -29.09
C LEU A 72 -9.23 -16.14 -29.81
N PRO A 73 -9.40 -17.46 -30.03
CA PRO A 73 -10.66 -18.02 -30.51
C PRO A 73 -11.80 -17.78 -29.49
N THR A 74 -13.04 -17.69 -29.98
CA THR A 74 -14.22 -17.26 -29.20
C THR A 74 -14.40 -18.00 -27.87
N GLY A 75 -14.13 -19.31 -27.84
CA GLY A 75 -14.24 -20.11 -26.60
C GLY A 75 -13.17 -19.75 -25.56
N LEU A 76 -11.95 -19.47 -25.96
CA LEU A 76 -10.87 -19.03 -25.06
C LEU A 76 -11.07 -17.63 -24.55
N VAL A 77 -11.67 -16.73 -25.34
CA VAL A 77 -12.04 -15.38 -24.88
C VAL A 77 -12.96 -15.47 -23.65
N GLY A 78 -14.00 -16.32 -23.71
CA GLY A 78 -14.90 -16.55 -22.57
C GLY A 78 -14.17 -17.05 -21.32
N LEU A 79 -13.24 -18.00 -21.47
CA LEU A 79 -12.44 -18.53 -20.38
C LEU A 79 -11.53 -17.47 -19.75
N VAL A 80 -10.87 -16.66 -20.56
CA VAL A 80 -10.01 -15.56 -20.09
C VAL A 80 -10.82 -14.50 -19.35
N LEU A 81 -11.98 -14.11 -19.89
CA LEU A 81 -12.87 -13.16 -19.22
C LEU A 81 -13.39 -13.70 -17.89
N ALA A 82 -13.78 -14.99 -17.84
CA ALA A 82 -14.17 -15.64 -16.59
C ALA A 82 -13.03 -15.65 -15.57
N GLY A 83 -11.79 -15.88 -16.01
CA GLY A 83 -10.58 -15.78 -15.18
C GLY A 83 -10.36 -14.38 -14.62
N PHE A 84 -10.53 -13.35 -15.43
CA PHE A 84 -10.41 -11.94 -14.97
C PHE A 84 -11.51 -11.58 -13.98
N LEU A 85 -12.75 -11.98 -14.24
CA LEU A 85 -13.84 -11.77 -13.29
C LEU A 85 -13.58 -12.49 -11.97
N GLY A 86 -13.11 -13.73 -11.99
CA GLY A 86 -12.73 -14.46 -10.78
C GLY A 86 -11.60 -13.78 -10.00
N ALA A 87 -10.57 -13.31 -10.69
CA ALA A 87 -9.47 -12.56 -10.09
C ALA A 87 -9.94 -11.22 -9.48
N PHE A 88 -10.81 -10.50 -10.19
CA PHE A 88 -11.43 -9.28 -9.71
C PHE A 88 -12.25 -9.54 -8.44
N MET A 89 -13.17 -10.51 -8.47
CA MET A 89 -14.01 -10.86 -7.32
C MET A 89 -13.19 -11.25 -6.09
N SER A 90 -12.13 -12.03 -6.28
CA SER A 90 -11.24 -12.44 -5.19
C SER A 90 -10.52 -11.25 -4.55
N ASN A 91 -9.99 -10.33 -5.36
CA ASN A 91 -9.33 -9.14 -4.85
C ASN A 91 -10.28 -8.15 -4.20
N PHE A 92 -11.43 -7.93 -4.82
CA PHE A 92 -12.49 -7.06 -4.35
C PHE A 92 -13.04 -7.52 -3.01
N SER A 93 -13.47 -8.79 -2.92
CA SER A 93 -14.00 -9.38 -1.69
C SER A 93 -13.00 -9.29 -0.53
N GLY A 94 -11.73 -9.65 -0.76
CA GLY A 94 -10.74 -9.59 0.31
C GLY A 94 -10.39 -8.17 0.76
N THR A 95 -10.46 -7.17 -0.13
CA THR A 95 -10.23 -5.76 0.24
C THR A 95 -11.43 -5.19 0.98
N LEU A 96 -12.64 -5.51 0.50
CA LEU A 96 -13.89 -5.09 1.12
C LEU A 96 -14.01 -5.65 2.54
N ASN A 97 -13.75 -6.95 2.74
CA ASN A 97 -13.78 -7.59 4.06
C ASN A 97 -12.78 -6.96 5.04
N ALA A 98 -11.57 -6.62 4.56
CA ALA A 98 -10.59 -5.92 5.39
C ALA A 98 -11.08 -4.53 5.81
N GLY A 99 -11.64 -3.75 4.87
CA GLY A 99 -12.21 -2.44 5.14
C GLY A 99 -13.39 -2.49 6.12
N GLN A 100 -14.31 -3.45 5.93
CA GLN A 100 -15.41 -3.71 6.86
C GLN A 100 -14.90 -4.01 8.27
N ALA A 101 -13.89 -4.86 8.39
CA ALA A 101 -13.30 -5.21 9.69
C ALA A 101 -12.73 -3.98 10.42
N TYR A 102 -12.08 -3.06 9.70
CA TYR A 102 -11.60 -1.81 10.31
C TYR A 102 -12.75 -0.92 10.77
N ILE A 103 -13.76 -0.70 9.93
CA ILE A 103 -14.90 0.13 10.30
C ILE A 103 -15.62 -0.44 11.51
N VAL A 104 -15.83 -1.75 11.53
CA VAL A 104 -16.55 -2.41 12.64
C VAL A 104 -15.71 -2.44 13.91
N ASN A 105 -14.45 -2.90 13.84
CA ASN A 105 -13.65 -3.11 15.06
C ASN A 105 -13.06 -1.80 15.61
N ASP A 106 -12.55 -0.93 14.73
CA ASP A 106 -11.80 0.25 15.17
C ASP A 106 -12.70 1.48 15.35
N ILE A 107 -13.85 1.53 14.66
CA ILE A 107 -14.76 2.67 14.76
C ILE A 107 -16.03 2.28 15.54
N TYR A 108 -16.78 1.28 15.05
CA TYR A 108 -18.10 0.96 15.63
C TYR A 108 -18.00 0.41 17.05
N LEU A 109 -17.21 -0.65 17.26
CA LEU A 109 -17.07 -1.27 18.57
C LEU A 109 -16.31 -0.38 19.56
N LYS A 110 -15.38 0.46 19.08
CA LYS A 110 -14.58 1.29 19.97
C LYS A 110 -15.28 2.57 20.42
N TYR A 111 -16.07 3.21 19.53
CA TYR A 111 -16.62 4.54 19.79
C TYR A 111 -18.15 4.55 19.93
N PHE A 112 -18.88 3.63 19.29
CA PHE A 112 -20.34 3.65 19.26
C PHE A 112 -20.96 2.59 20.17
N ASN A 113 -20.58 1.33 20.07
CA ASN A 113 -21.17 0.25 20.87
C ASN A 113 -20.14 -0.81 21.23
N PRO A 114 -19.41 -0.65 22.37
CA PRO A 114 -18.39 -1.61 22.81
C PRO A 114 -18.94 -3.00 23.14
N ASN A 115 -20.21 -3.09 23.53
CA ASN A 115 -20.88 -4.33 23.95
C ASN A 115 -21.89 -4.84 22.89
N ALA A 116 -21.60 -4.57 21.59
CA ALA A 116 -22.51 -4.98 20.52
C ALA A 116 -22.65 -6.51 20.46
N GLU A 117 -23.89 -6.97 20.29
CA GLU A 117 -24.19 -8.36 20.03
C GLU A 117 -23.64 -8.81 18.64
N ARG A 118 -23.36 -10.11 18.51
CA ARG A 118 -22.86 -10.70 17.27
C ARG A 118 -23.70 -10.33 16.04
N LYS A 119 -25.02 -10.28 16.19
CA LYS A 119 -25.95 -9.90 15.11
C LYS A 119 -25.76 -8.44 14.67
N GLN A 120 -25.54 -7.53 15.61
CA GLN A 120 -25.28 -6.13 15.35
C GLN A 120 -23.93 -5.92 14.64
N ILE A 121 -22.91 -6.66 15.05
CA ILE A 121 -21.58 -6.67 14.43
C ILE A 121 -21.67 -7.09 12.95
N ILE A 122 -22.40 -8.19 12.67
CA ILE A 122 -22.60 -8.69 11.31
C ILE A 122 -23.36 -7.67 10.45
N ASN A 123 -24.46 -7.12 10.98
CA ASN A 123 -25.26 -6.13 10.25
C ASN A 123 -24.46 -4.85 9.95
N MET A 124 -23.65 -4.40 10.92
CA MET A 124 -22.75 -3.25 10.71
C MET A 124 -21.66 -3.55 9.68
N GLY A 125 -21.18 -4.80 9.62
CA GLY A 125 -20.27 -5.27 8.56
C GLY A 125 -20.91 -5.13 7.18
N TYR A 126 -22.14 -5.63 7.00
CA TYR A 126 -22.85 -5.48 5.73
C TYR A 126 -23.12 -4.03 5.36
N LEU A 127 -23.57 -3.22 6.31
CA LEU A 127 -23.84 -1.80 6.08
C LEU A 127 -22.57 -1.06 5.65
N SER A 128 -21.47 -1.26 6.35
CA SER A 128 -20.18 -0.64 6.01
C SER A 128 -19.67 -1.08 4.64
N GLY A 129 -19.89 -2.35 4.28
CA GLY A 129 -19.56 -2.86 2.94
C GLY A 129 -20.38 -2.18 1.85
N ILE A 130 -21.69 -2.05 2.02
CA ILE A 130 -22.56 -1.35 1.06
C ILE A 130 -22.12 0.11 0.89
N VAL A 131 -21.88 0.82 1.99
CA VAL A 131 -21.42 2.20 1.94
C VAL A 131 -20.09 2.33 1.19
N MET A 132 -19.12 1.45 1.47
CA MET A 132 -17.83 1.45 0.77
C MET A 132 -18.00 1.20 -0.73
N VAL A 133 -18.88 0.28 -1.14
CA VAL A 133 -19.16 0.01 -2.56
C VAL A 133 -19.78 1.22 -3.23
N ILE A 134 -20.78 1.85 -2.63
CA ILE A 134 -21.43 3.05 -3.16
C ILE A 134 -20.42 4.19 -3.32
N LEU A 135 -19.59 4.43 -2.31
CA LEU A 135 -18.52 5.44 -2.39
C LEU A 135 -17.49 5.10 -3.48
N GLY A 136 -17.14 3.82 -3.61
CA GLY A 136 -16.22 3.36 -4.65
C GLY A 136 -16.78 3.56 -6.06
N ILE A 137 -18.06 3.27 -6.27
CA ILE A 137 -18.75 3.53 -7.55
C ILE A 137 -18.80 5.05 -7.83
N GLY A 138 -19.18 5.84 -6.83
CA GLY A 138 -19.24 7.30 -6.97
C GLY A 138 -17.88 7.92 -7.36
N LEU A 139 -16.80 7.49 -6.72
CA LEU A 139 -15.44 7.89 -7.08
C LEU A 139 -15.05 7.39 -8.48
N GLY A 140 -15.41 6.15 -8.83
CA GLY A 140 -15.12 5.58 -10.14
C GLY A 140 -15.77 6.34 -11.30
N LEU A 141 -16.96 6.90 -11.10
CA LEU A 141 -17.64 7.71 -12.11
C LEU A 141 -16.99 9.08 -12.35
N LEU A 142 -16.22 9.58 -11.38
CA LEU A 142 -15.50 10.87 -11.51
C LEU A 142 -14.16 10.72 -12.23
N ILE A 143 -13.67 9.50 -12.41
CA ILE A 143 -12.33 9.24 -12.91
C ILE A 143 -12.42 8.81 -14.38
N LYS A 144 -11.61 9.46 -15.22
CA LYS A 144 -11.62 9.24 -16.69
C LYS A 144 -10.67 8.11 -17.11
N ASP A 145 -9.50 7.97 -16.41
CA ASP A 145 -8.41 7.08 -16.81
C ASP A 145 -7.90 6.25 -15.63
N VAL A 146 -7.56 4.98 -15.89
CA VAL A 146 -6.98 4.08 -14.87
C VAL A 146 -5.61 4.60 -14.39
N ASN A 147 -4.82 5.21 -15.28
CA ASN A 147 -3.54 5.83 -14.92
C ASN A 147 -3.69 6.96 -13.90
N MET A 148 -4.75 7.76 -14.00
CA MET A 148 -5.05 8.82 -13.04
C MET A 148 -5.28 8.24 -11.63
N ILE A 149 -6.09 7.16 -11.53
CA ILE A 149 -6.31 6.45 -10.26
C ILE A 149 -4.99 5.93 -9.70
N PHE A 150 -4.20 5.27 -10.55
CA PHE A 150 -2.93 4.68 -10.14
C PHE A 150 -1.97 5.75 -9.61
N ASN A 151 -1.88 6.89 -10.25
CA ASN A 151 -1.04 8.01 -9.82
C ASN A 151 -1.53 8.60 -8.48
N ILE A 152 -2.84 8.81 -8.31
CA ILE A 152 -3.42 9.32 -7.06
C ILE A 152 -3.16 8.34 -5.91
N ILE A 153 -3.42 7.05 -6.11
CA ILE A 153 -3.20 6.02 -5.08
C ILE A 153 -1.71 5.90 -4.77
N THR A 154 -0.85 5.88 -5.78
CA THR A 154 0.60 5.77 -5.60
C THR A 154 1.14 6.99 -4.84
N ALA A 155 0.79 8.20 -5.27
CA ALA A 155 1.21 9.40 -4.58
C ALA A 155 0.66 9.49 -3.15
N GLY A 156 -0.61 9.16 -2.94
CA GLY A 156 -1.23 9.14 -1.62
C GLY A 156 -0.62 8.11 -0.67
N LEU A 157 -0.39 6.88 -1.15
CA LEU A 157 0.24 5.83 -0.35
C LEU A 157 1.70 6.14 -0.04
N TYR A 158 2.49 6.47 -1.05
CA TYR A 158 3.91 6.75 -0.85
C TYR A 158 4.11 8.09 -0.13
N GLY A 159 3.36 9.14 -0.49
CA GLY A 159 3.41 10.42 0.19
C GLY A 159 2.91 10.36 1.64
N GLY A 160 1.96 9.46 1.96
CA GLY A 160 1.36 9.36 3.29
C GLY A 160 2.04 8.37 4.24
N PHE A 161 2.70 7.30 3.75
CA PHE A 161 3.11 6.19 4.62
C PHE A 161 4.60 5.87 4.65
N VAL A 162 5.37 6.23 3.63
CA VAL A 162 6.77 5.76 3.50
C VAL A 162 7.63 6.22 4.66
N CYS A 163 7.70 7.53 4.93
CA CYS A 163 8.55 8.06 6.00
C CYS A 163 8.14 7.54 7.37
N ALA A 164 6.83 7.48 7.65
CA ALA A 164 6.32 6.97 8.92
C ALA A 164 6.70 5.50 9.13
N ASN A 165 6.60 4.67 8.07
CA ASN A 165 6.99 3.27 8.14
C ASN A 165 8.50 3.06 8.30
N VAL A 166 9.31 3.93 7.77
CA VAL A 166 10.78 3.90 7.97
C VAL A 166 11.12 4.39 9.38
N LEU A 167 10.62 5.56 9.78
CA LEU A 167 10.97 6.18 11.06
C LEU A 167 10.62 5.31 12.27
N LYS A 168 9.52 4.56 12.24
CA LYS A 168 9.13 3.67 13.35
C LYS A 168 10.16 2.60 13.68
N TRP A 169 11.02 2.21 12.72
CA TRP A 169 12.08 1.23 12.93
C TRP A 169 13.40 1.87 13.33
N TYR A 170 13.69 3.08 12.82
CA TYR A 170 15.00 3.69 12.92
C TYR A 170 15.12 4.76 14.02
N TRP A 171 13.98 5.27 14.54
CA TRP A 171 13.98 6.38 15.47
C TRP A 171 13.14 6.13 16.72
N TRP A 172 13.81 6.03 17.88
CA TRP A 172 13.18 5.73 19.17
C TRP A 172 12.11 6.74 19.61
N ARG A 173 12.28 8.01 19.23
CA ARG A 173 11.35 9.10 19.63
C ARG A 173 10.05 9.11 18.82
N PHE A 174 10.03 8.36 17.72
CA PHE A 174 8.84 8.28 16.86
C PHE A 174 7.68 7.63 17.60
N ASN A 175 6.52 8.32 17.56
CA ASN A 175 5.32 7.91 18.27
C ASN A 175 4.06 7.92 17.38
N ALA A 176 2.90 7.54 17.95
CA ALA A 176 1.64 7.46 17.22
C ALA A 176 1.21 8.81 16.62
N ASN A 177 1.48 9.93 17.30
CA ASN A 177 1.16 11.26 16.80
C ASN A 177 2.03 11.63 15.60
N GLY A 178 3.33 11.32 15.64
CA GLY A 178 4.22 11.47 14.48
C GLY A 178 3.75 10.67 13.28
N TYR A 179 3.28 9.45 13.51
CA TYR A 179 2.68 8.62 12.45
C TYR A 179 1.42 9.28 11.88
N PHE A 180 0.50 9.71 12.74
CA PHE A 180 -0.76 10.33 12.34
C PHE A 180 -0.55 11.61 11.54
N TYR A 181 0.24 12.56 12.08
CA TYR A 181 0.50 13.83 11.39
C TYR A 181 1.29 13.63 10.10
N GLY A 182 2.28 12.73 10.09
CA GLY A 182 3.01 12.38 8.89
C GLY A 182 2.12 11.84 7.80
N MET A 183 1.22 10.92 8.13
CA MET A 183 0.23 10.37 7.22
C MET A 183 -0.75 11.44 6.72
N LEU A 184 -1.31 12.23 7.63
CA LEU A 184 -2.29 13.26 7.29
C LEU A 184 -1.72 14.31 6.33
N PHE A 185 -0.60 14.93 6.70
CA PHE A 185 0.03 15.97 5.86
C PHE A 185 0.62 15.40 4.57
N GLY A 186 1.12 14.17 4.59
CA GLY A 186 1.59 13.49 3.38
C GLY A 186 0.46 13.22 2.39
N ILE A 187 -0.70 12.74 2.84
CA ILE A 187 -1.87 12.53 1.99
C ILE A 187 -2.41 13.86 1.46
N ILE A 188 -2.53 14.88 2.31
CA ILE A 188 -2.98 16.22 1.88
C ILE A 188 -2.03 16.76 0.81
N ALA A 189 -0.72 16.74 1.04
CA ALA A 189 0.26 17.23 0.08
C ALA A 189 0.19 16.49 -1.26
N SER A 190 0.01 15.17 -1.24
CA SER A 190 -0.09 14.35 -2.45
C SER A 190 -1.42 14.50 -3.19
N ALA A 191 -2.49 14.95 -2.50
CA ALA A 191 -3.80 15.19 -3.11
C ALA A 191 -3.89 16.56 -3.82
N ILE A 192 -3.02 17.52 -3.48
CA ILE A 192 -3.05 18.87 -4.08
C ILE A 192 -2.84 18.85 -5.60
N PRO A 193 -1.80 18.20 -6.17
CA PRO A 193 -1.58 18.21 -7.61
C PRO A 193 -2.74 17.64 -8.42
N PRO A 194 -3.29 16.43 -8.11
CA PRO A 194 -4.43 15.93 -8.85
C PRO A 194 -5.69 16.81 -8.68
N ALA A 195 -5.92 17.41 -7.53
CA ALA A 195 -7.03 18.33 -7.33
C ALA A 195 -6.90 19.59 -8.22
N LEU A 196 -5.70 20.13 -8.37
CA LEU A 196 -5.42 21.27 -9.25
C LEU A 196 -5.60 20.91 -10.74
N SER A 197 -5.25 19.70 -11.15
CA SER A 197 -5.49 19.21 -12.52
C SER A 197 -6.98 19.04 -12.80
N VAL A 198 -7.74 18.45 -11.86
CA VAL A 198 -9.19 18.25 -12.02
C VAL A 198 -9.95 19.57 -12.08
N THR A 199 -9.54 20.58 -11.33
CA THR A 199 -10.18 21.91 -11.35
C THR A 199 -9.81 22.75 -12.57
N GLY A 200 -8.91 22.26 -13.43
CA GLY A 200 -8.48 22.98 -14.64
C GLY A 200 -7.57 24.19 -14.38
N ILE A 201 -7.11 24.37 -13.12
CA ILE A 201 -6.22 25.49 -12.75
C ILE A 201 -4.86 25.30 -13.43
N THR A 202 -4.42 24.06 -13.60
CA THR A 202 -3.16 23.75 -14.28
C THR A 202 -3.15 22.34 -14.84
N ASN A 203 -2.64 22.17 -16.05
CA ASN A 203 -2.39 20.86 -16.68
C ASN A 203 -0.94 20.38 -16.45
N TYR A 204 -0.19 21.08 -15.60
CA TYR A 204 1.23 20.78 -15.39
C TYR A 204 1.45 19.46 -14.63
N PHE A 205 0.47 19.03 -13.85
CA PHE A 205 0.56 17.83 -12.99
C PHE A 205 0.00 16.56 -13.66
N ASP A 206 -0.27 16.58 -14.95
CA ASP A 206 -0.83 15.43 -15.65
C ASP A 206 0.21 14.33 -15.91
N GLY A 207 -0.26 13.09 -15.85
CA GLY A 207 0.52 11.91 -16.21
C GLY A 207 1.78 11.70 -15.37
N THR A 208 2.89 11.41 -16.04
CA THR A 208 4.18 11.09 -15.41
C THR A 208 4.83 12.26 -14.67
N ARG A 209 4.43 13.50 -14.97
CA ARG A 209 4.99 14.70 -14.32
C ARG A 209 4.73 14.72 -12.82
N MET A 210 3.64 14.14 -12.35
CA MET A 210 3.35 14.00 -10.93
C MET A 210 4.45 13.25 -10.16
N LEU A 211 5.12 12.30 -10.79
CA LEU A 211 6.20 11.53 -10.19
C LEU A 211 7.42 12.39 -9.83
N TYR A 212 7.66 13.50 -10.53
CA TYR A 212 8.76 14.42 -10.21
C TYR A 212 8.55 15.17 -8.89
N PHE A 213 7.30 15.29 -8.41
CA PHE A 213 6.98 15.90 -7.13
C PHE A 213 7.08 14.93 -5.94
N PHE A 214 7.27 13.64 -6.23
CA PHE A 214 7.35 12.61 -5.22
C PHE A 214 8.40 12.87 -4.11
N PRO A 215 9.64 13.32 -4.43
CA PRO A 215 10.62 13.68 -3.40
C PRO A 215 10.13 14.80 -2.48
N ILE A 216 9.37 15.77 -3.01
CA ILE A 216 8.81 16.88 -2.23
C ILE A 216 7.77 16.37 -1.23
N PHE A 217 6.90 15.44 -1.64
CA PHE A 217 5.92 14.83 -0.74
C PHE A 217 6.59 14.05 0.39
N ILE A 218 7.67 13.33 0.09
CA ILE A 218 8.46 12.63 1.10
C ILE A 218 9.07 13.61 2.11
N VAL A 219 9.62 14.73 1.66
CA VAL A 219 10.20 15.75 2.55
C VAL A 219 9.12 16.37 3.44
N ILE A 220 7.97 16.74 2.88
CA ILE A 220 6.83 17.27 3.66
C ILE A 220 6.38 16.26 4.72
N GLN A 221 6.24 15.00 4.33
CA GLN A 221 5.87 13.92 5.24
C GLN A 221 6.91 13.73 6.35
N LEU A 222 8.20 13.75 6.01
CA LEU A 222 9.28 13.60 6.97
C LEU A 222 9.25 14.72 8.02
N ILE A 223 9.09 15.96 7.58
CA ILE A 223 8.96 17.11 8.47
C ILE A 223 7.75 16.95 9.38
N ALA A 224 6.60 16.60 8.81
CA ALA A 224 5.36 16.38 9.58
C ALA A 224 5.50 15.24 10.61
N CYS A 225 6.18 14.13 10.24
CA CYS A 225 6.50 13.04 11.16
C CYS A 225 7.35 13.50 12.34
N ILE A 226 8.38 14.29 12.07
CA ILE A 226 9.30 14.82 13.10
C ILE A 226 8.57 15.78 14.02
N LEU A 227 7.91 16.79 13.46
CA LEU A 227 7.16 17.77 14.25
C LEU A 227 6.04 17.12 15.06
N GLY A 228 5.26 16.23 14.46
CA GLY A 228 4.21 15.47 15.14
C GLY A 228 4.74 14.60 16.29
N SER A 229 5.92 14.01 16.14
CA SER A 229 6.56 13.23 17.20
C SER A 229 7.04 14.09 18.37
N TYR A 230 7.45 15.33 18.13
CA TYR A 230 7.81 16.26 19.19
C TYR A 230 6.62 16.94 19.83
N ALA A 231 5.50 17.09 19.13
CA ALA A 231 4.27 17.68 19.65
C ALA A 231 3.61 16.85 20.76
N ALA A 232 3.98 15.58 20.91
CA ALA A 232 3.45 14.68 21.93
C ALA A 232 4.55 14.11 22.83
N PRO A 233 4.21 13.65 24.05
CA PRO A 233 5.15 12.98 24.91
C PRO A 233 5.71 11.71 24.24
N ALA A 234 6.93 11.32 24.65
CA ALA A 234 7.54 10.07 24.18
C ALA A 234 6.67 8.87 24.56
N THR A 235 6.75 7.81 23.75
CA THR A 235 6.16 6.52 24.10
C THR A 235 6.68 6.04 25.46
N ASN A 236 5.87 5.32 26.21
CA ASN A 236 6.26 4.80 27.53
C ASN A 236 7.57 4.03 27.42
N LYS A 237 8.51 4.36 28.32
CA LYS A 237 9.85 3.76 28.37
C LYS A 237 9.83 2.25 28.48
N GLU A 238 8.96 1.68 29.28
CA GLU A 238 8.83 0.22 29.42
C GLU A 238 8.51 -0.45 28.06
N THR A 239 7.62 0.15 27.28
CA THR A 239 7.28 -0.34 25.95
C THR A 239 8.47 -0.25 24.99
N LEU A 240 9.23 0.85 25.03
CA LEU A 240 10.43 1.03 24.20
C LEU A 240 11.54 0.05 24.59
N ILE A 241 11.76 -0.18 25.89
CA ILE A 241 12.72 -1.15 26.40
C ILE A 241 12.35 -2.57 25.96
N LYS A 242 11.08 -2.96 26.13
CA LYS A 242 10.58 -4.25 25.69
C LYS A 242 10.79 -4.45 24.20
N PHE A 243 10.37 -3.46 23.38
CA PHE A 243 10.55 -3.50 21.93
C PHE A 243 12.04 -3.63 21.55
N TYR A 244 12.92 -2.86 22.20
CA TYR A 244 14.35 -2.93 21.90
C TYR A 244 14.95 -4.29 22.25
N LYS A 245 14.56 -4.91 23.37
CA LYS A 245 15.01 -6.25 23.77
C LYS A 245 14.59 -7.32 22.77
N ASP A 246 13.34 -7.24 22.29
CA ASP A 246 12.75 -8.23 21.39
C ASP A 246 13.28 -8.11 19.94
N VAL A 247 13.48 -6.89 19.46
CA VAL A 247 13.73 -6.62 18.02
C VAL A 247 15.17 -6.21 17.74
N ARG A 248 15.83 -5.52 18.67
CA ARG A 248 17.18 -4.93 18.50
C ARG A 248 17.30 -4.12 17.21
N PRO A 249 16.47 -3.10 17.00
CA PRO A 249 16.44 -2.33 15.76
C PRO A 249 17.70 -1.51 15.57
N TRP A 250 18.02 -1.22 14.30
CA TRP A 250 19.12 -0.31 13.96
C TRP A 250 18.67 1.15 13.98
N GLY A 251 19.64 2.08 13.96
CA GLY A 251 19.39 3.50 13.83
C GLY A 251 19.56 4.27 15.14
N PHE A 252 18.71 5.26 15.35
CA PHE A 252 18.83 6.23 16.44
C PHE A 252 18.22 5.72 17.75
N TRP A 253 18.65 4.55 18.24
CA TRP A 253 18.19 3.91 19.45
C TRP A 253 19.16 4.03 20.63
N LYS A 254 20.22 4.83 20.48
CA LYS A 254 21.26 4.99 21.49
C LYS A 254 20.72 5.31 22.90
N PRO A 255 19.76 6.25 23.10
CA PRO A 255 19.28 6.58 24.44
C PRO A 255 18.64 5.39 25.18
N ILE A 256 17.87 4.55 24.45
CA ILE A 256 17.22 3.37 25.02
C ILE A 256 18.23 2.25 25.25
N HIS A 257 19.18 2.06 24.33
CA HIS A 257 20.24 1.09 24.51
C HIS A 257 21.09 1.38 25.75
N ASP A 258 21.53 2.65 25.94
CA ASP A 258 22.39 3.03 27.06
C ASP A 258 21.65 2.86 28.39
N GLU A 259 20.35 3.09 28.45
CA GLU A 259 19.52 2.84 29.63
C GLU A 259 19.42 1.34 29.96
N ILE A 260 19.24 0.48 28.94
CA ILE A 260 19.19 -0.98 29.13
C ILE A 260 20.56 -1.52 29.54
N ALA A 261 21.65 -1.00 28.98
CA ALA A 261 23.01 -1.43 29.29
C ALA A 261 23.41 -1.17 30.75
N LEU A 262 22.76 -0.22 31.43
CA LEU A 262 22.91 0.00 32.88
C LEU A 262 22.28 -1.14 33.68
N THR A 263 21.21 -1.75 33.19
CA THR A 263 20.48 -2.82 33.90
C THR A 263 20.95 -4.21 33.48
N GLU A 264 21.25 -4.37 32.18
CA GLU A 264 21.67 -5.64 31.57
C GLU A 264 22.88 -5.40 30.65
N PRO A 265 24.12 -5.42 31.17
CA PRO A 265 25.34 -5.11 30.40
C PRO A 265 25.64 -6.14 29.29
N THR A 266 24.95 -7.27 29.27
CA THR A 266 25.11 -8.34 28.27
C THR A 266 24.40 -8.07 26.96
N ILE A 267 23.55 -7.02 26.86
CA ILE A 267 22.83 -6.69 25.63
C ILE A 267 23.75 -6.01 24.63
N GLU A 268 24.17 -6.75 23.60
CA GLU A 268 24.91 -6.20 22.48
C GLU A 268 23.99 -5.54 21.46
N LYS A 269 24.53 -4.45 20.82
CA LYS A 269 23.88 -3.85 19.63
C LYS A 269 23.84 -4.86 18.50
N ASN A 270 22.79 -4.75 17.66
CA ASN A 270 22.69 -5.59 16.46
C ASN A 270 23.86 -5.27 15.50
N LYS A 271 24.79 -6.20 15.34
CA LYS A 271 25.97 -6.09 14.47
C LYS A 271 25.70 -6.62 13.05
N ASN A 272 24.56 -7.28 12.83
CA ASN A 272 24.26 -7.98 11.59
C ASN A 272 23.63 -7.12 10.48
N PHE A 273 23.86 -5.79 10.52
CA PHE A 273 23.31 -4.86 9.54
C PHE A 273 23.58 -5.29 8.09
N LYS A 274 24.84 -5.60 7.77
CA LYS A 274 25.24 -5.98 6.40
C LYS A 274 24.56 -7.27 5.95
N THR A 275 24.53 -8.30 6.79
CA THR A 275 23.88 -9.58 6.48
C THR A 275 22.38 -9.43 6.31
N ASN A 276 21.74 -8.63 7.16
CA ASN A 276 20.30 -8.41 7.09
C ASN A 276 19.91 -7.53 5.89
N MET A 277 20.74 -6.54 5.54
CA MET A 277 20.54 -5.77 4.29
C MET A 277 20.72 -6.65 3.05
N LEU A 278 21.71 -7.54 3.05
CA LEU A 278 21.88 -8.51 1.95
C LEU A 278 20.64 -9.41 1.81
N ASN A 279 20.08 -9.87 2.92
CA ASN A 279 18.86 -10.70 2.92
C ASN A 279 17.59 -9.96 2.47
N VAL A 280 17.58 -8.62 2.49
CA VAL A 280 16.47 -7.82 1.93
C VAL A 280 16.56 -7.72 0.40
N PHE A 281 17.78 -7.80 -0.16
CA PHE A 281 18.02 -7.72 -1.60
C PHE A 281 18.07 -9.09 -2.29
N LEU A 282 18.23 -10.17 -1.54
CA LEU A 282 18.09 -11.55 -2.00
C LEU A 282 16.65 -12.06 -1.85
#